data_c6f3d6e520d00d513901b837170a13ef
#
_entry.id   c6f3d6e520d00d513901b837170a13ef
#
_cell.length_a   1.000
_cell.length_b   1.000
_cell.length_c   1.000
_cell.angle_alpha   90.00
_cell.angle_beta   90.00
_cell.angle_gamma   90.00
#
_symmetry.space_group_name_H-M   'P 1'
#
loop_
_entity.id
_entity.type
_entity.pdbx_description
1 polymer ?
#
loop_
_entity_poly.entity_id
_entity_poly.type
_entity_poly.pdbx_seq_one_letter_code
_entity_poly.pdbx_strand_id
1 'polypeptide(L)'
;RNLLGNRTRDFVTAVDEKNIIVVKELEPNDGHTELEKIAENMYTLLKEDGEEDVLIAYGTVVNDIKEVSKSYKEAKLALDVGKIFFSERSVIAYSALGIGRLIYQLPIPLCKMFIREIFEGKSPDDFDEETLTTINKFFENNLNVSETSRQLYIHRNTLVYRLDKLQKSTGLDLRVFEDAITFKIALMVVKYMKYMESLEY
;
A
#
# COMPACT_ATOMS: atom_id res chain seq x y z
N ARG A 1 -10.57 -18.00 19.25
CA ARG A 1 -10.67 -17.63 20.69
C ARG A 1 -9.37 -17.89 21.46
N ASN A 2 -8.60 -18.92 21.11
CA ASN A 2 -7.33 -19.22 21.80
C ASN A 2 -6.21 -18.22 21.55
N LEU A 3 -6.30 -17.45 20.45
CA LEU A 3 -5.32 -16.46 19.98
C LEU A 3 -5.25 -15.19 20.85
N LEU A 4 -6.31 -14.84 21.57
CA LEU A 4 -6.46 -13.56 22.25
C LEU A 4 -6.17 -13.61 23.75
N GLY A 5 -5.83 -14.80 24.28
CA GLY A 5 -5.66 -15.01 25.71
C GLY A 5 -6.99 -14.94 26.48
N ASN A 6 -6.94 -15.26 27.78
CA ASN A 6 -8.13 -15.29 28.68
C ASN A 6 -8.57 -13.87 29.14
N ARG A 7 -8.33 -12.81 28.36
CA ARG A 7 -8.77 -11.46 28.73
C ARG A 7 -10.26 -11.32 28.45
N THR A 8 -11.03 -11.06 29.47
CA THR A 8 -12.50 -11.00 29.45
C THR A 8 -13.07 -9.80 28.69
N ARG A 9 -12.22 -8.89 28.19
CA ARG A 9 -12.62 -7.65 27.51
C ARG A 9 -12.30 -7.60 26.02
N ASP A 10 -11.64 -8.64 25.48
CA ASP A 10 -11.45 -8.75 24.03
C ASP A 10 -12.75 -9.21 23.38
N PHE A 11 -13.09 -8.59 22.27
CA PHE A 11 -14.30 -8.91 21.53
C PHE A 11 -13.98 -9.35 20.11
N VAL A 12 -14.54 -10.48 19.68
CA VAL A 12 -14.37 -11.06 18.35
C VAL A 12 -15.72 -11.28 17.72
N THR A 13 -15.95 -10.75 16.53
CA THR A 13 -17.17 -10.98 15.76
C THR A 13 -16.88 -11.17 14.29
N ALA A 14 -17.60 -12.07 13.64
CA ALA A 14 -17.62 -12.16 12.19
C ALA A 14 -18.58 -11.09 11.63
N VAL A 15 -18.15 -10.39 10.61
CA VAL A 15 -19.00 -9.47 9.84
C VAL A 15 -19.70 -10.22 8.72
N ASP A 16 -18.94 -11.09 8.06
CA ASP A 16 -19.37 -11.97 6.98
C ASP A 16 -18.47 -13.23 6.95
N GLU A 17 -18.59 -14.05 5.91
CA GLU A 17 -17.83 -15.29 5.75
C GLU A 17 -16.30 -15.08 5.60
N LYS A 18 -15.87 -13.87 5.23
CA LYS A 18 -14.46 -13.54 4.93
C LYS A 18 -13.85 -12.55 5.91
N ASN A 19 -14.67 -11.85 6.71
CA ASN A 19 -14.21 -10.74 7.52
C ASN A 19 -14.54 -10.96 9.00
N ILE A 20 -13.49 -10.88 9.81
CA ILE A 20 -13.55 -10.97 11.28
C ILE A 20 -13.04 -9.65 11.86
N ILE A 21 -13.78 -9.12 12.83
CA ILE A 21 -13.37 -7.95 13.63
C ILE A 21 -12.88 -8.45 14.98
N VAL A 22 -11.73 -7.93 15.37
CA VAL A 22 -11.18 -8.10 16.71
C VAL A 22 -11.08 -6.73 17.36
N VAL A 23 -11.77 -6.53 18.48
CA VAL A 23 -11.57 -5.37 19.36
C VAL A 23 -10.72 -5.84 20.53
N LYS A 24 -9.49 -5.30 20.58
CA LYS A 24 -8.47 -5.69 21.56
C LYS A 24 -8.33 -4.63 22.63
N GLU A 25 -8.45 -5.02 23.90
CA GLU A 25 -8.07 -4.15 25.01
C GLU A 25 -6.54 -4.14 25.14
N LEU A 26 -5.98 -2.94 25.20
CA LEU A 26 -4.55 -2.72 25.44
C LEU A 26 -4.34 -2.24 26.89
N GLU A 27 -3.19 -2.56 27.46
CA GLU A 27 -2.80 -2.01 28.75
C GLU A 27 -2.47 -0.51 28.62
N PRO A 28 -2.59 0.28 29.69
CA PRO A 28 -2.38 1.74 29.63
C PRO A 28 -1.03 2.19 29.09
N ASN A 29 -0.02 1.33 29.14
CA ASN A 29 1.33 1.60 28.62
C ASN A 29 1.59 0.96 27.26
N ASP A 30 0.65 0.19 26.72
CA ASP A 30 0.75 -0.43 25.42
C ASP A 30 0.45 0.62 24.34
N GLY A 31 1.37 0.76 23.40
CA GLY A 31 1.24 1.67 22.28
C GLY A 31 1.13 0.95 20.93
N HIS A 32 1.38 1.68 19.86
CA HIS A 32 1.38 1.14 18.49
C HIS A 32 2.30 -0.08 18.32
N THR A 33 3.45 -0.12 18.98
CA THR A 33 4.41 -1.23 18.90
C THR A 33 3.84 -2.54 19.43
N GLU A 34 3.04 -2.48 20.50
CA GLU A 34 2.40 -3.67 21.05
C GLU A 34 1.26 -4.16 20.15
N LEU A 35 0.48 -3.24 19.60
CA LEU A 35 -0.58 -3.58 18.64
C LEU A 35 -0.03 -4.22 17.37
N GLU A 36 1.11 -3.72 16.87
CA GLU A 36 1.82 -4.32 15.73
C GLU A 36 2.24 -5.76 16.04
N LYS A 37 2.87 -6.00 17.19
CA LYS A 37 3.25 -7.36 17.63
C LYS A 37 2.05 -8.30 17.76
N ILE A 38 0.94 -7.80 18.30
CA ILE A 38 -0.30 -8.58 18.42
C ILE A 38 -0.78 -8.99 17.02
N ALA A 39 -0.81 -8.05 16.08
CA ALA A 39 -1.25 -8.30 14.72
C ALA A 39 -0.33 -9.30 13.98
N GLU A 40 0.99 -9.16 14.12
CA GLU A 40 1.98 -10.09 13.56
C GLU A 40 1.86 -11.50 14.17
N ASN A 41 1.67 -11.60 15.47
CA ASN A 41 1.44 -12.89 16.13
C ASN A 41 0.14 -13.55 15.66
N MET A 42 -0.93 -12.77 15.50
CA MET A 42 -2.20 -13.28 14.96
C MET A 42 -2.02 -13.80 13.53
N TYR A 43 -1.30 -13.06 12.69
CA TYR A 43 -0.99 -13.50 11.33
C TYR A 43 -0.22 -14.82 11.32
N THR A 44 0.84 -14.92 12.13
CA THR A 44 1.67 -16.12 12.21
C THR A 44 0.84 -17.35 12.62
N LEU A 45 0.00 -17.20 13.65
CA LEU A 45 -0.84 -18.30 14.15
C LEU A 45 -1.91 -18.74 13.12
N LEU A 46 -2.51 -17.80 12.39
CA LEU A 46 -3.47 -18.13 11.33
C LEU A 46 -2.78 -18.87 10.17
N LYS A 47 -1.55 -18.49 9.84
CA LYS A 47 -0.74 -19.20 8.86
C LYS A 47 -0.39 -20.62 9.30
N GLU A 48 -0.04 -20.83 10.56
CA GLU A 48 0.23 -22.15 11.12
C GLU A 48 -1.01 -23.05 11.12
N ASP A 49 -2.22 -22.47 11.28
CA ASP A 49 -3.50 -23.16 11.17
C ASP A 49 -3.92 -23.47 9.71
N GLY A 50 -3.12 -23.06 8.71
CA GLY A 50 -3.34 -23.40 7.30
C GLY A 50 -4.11 -22.36 6.49
N GLU A 51 -4.37 -21.17 7.05
CA GLU A 51 -5.01 -20.07 6.33
C GLU A 51 -3.98 -19.38 5.41
N GLU A 52 -4.12 -19.52 4.08
CA GLU A 52 -3.13 -19.02 3.13
C GLU A 52 -3.31 -17.53 2.79
N ASP A 53 -4.54 -17.03 2.69
CA ASP A 53 -4.86 -15.68 2.21
C ASP A 53 -5.32 -14.75 3.34
N VAL A 54 -4.52 -14.64 4.39
CA VAL A 54 -4.83 -13.77 5.53
C VAL A 54 -4.26 -12.38 5.33
N LEU A 55 -5.10 -11.36 5.50
CA LEU A 55 -4.69 -9.96 5.56
C LEU A 55 -5.24 -9.34 6.86
N ILE A 56 -4.37 -8.78 7.67
CA ILE A 56 -4.72 -8.13 8.92
C ILE A 56 -4.50 -6.62 8.79
N ALA A 57 -5.48 -5.83 9.19
CA ALA A 57 -5.30 -4.39 9.29
C ALA A 57 -5.83 -3.86 10.62
N TYR A 58 -5.24 -2.79 11.11
CA TYR A 58 -5.66 -2.16 12.34
C TYR A 58 -5.68 -0.64 12.24
N GLY A 59 -6.64 -0.04 12.95
CA GLY A 59 -6.80 1.40 13.11
C GLY A 59 -5.93 1.97 14.21
N THR A 60 -6.18 3.22 14.57
CA THR A 60 -5.49 3.88 15.69
C THR A 60 -6.02 3.39 17.02
N VAL A 61 -5.13 3.38 18.03
CA VAL A 61 -5.51 3.12 19.41
C VAL A 61 -6.40 4.26 19.90
N VAL A 62 -7.52 3.90 20.55
CA VAL A 62 -8.48 4.88 21.07
C VAL A 62 -8.67 4.66 22.57
N ASN A 63 -8.98 5.73 23.31
CA ASN A 63 -9.12 5.69 24.75
C ASN A 63 -10.59 5.63 25.22
N ASP A 64 -11.55 5.88 24.32
CA ASP A 64 -12.98 5.83 24.60
C ASP A 64 -13.65 4.80 23.69
N ILE A 65 -14.54 3.99 24.27
CA ILE A 65 -15.33 2.99 23.52
C ILE A 65 -16.17 3.62 22.41
N LYS A 66 -16.57 4.88 22.56
CA LYS A 66 -17.30 5.62 21.52
C LYS A 66 -16.46 5.85 20.24
N GLU A 67 -15.14 5.82 20.37
CA GLU A 67 -14.20 5.99 19.26
C GLU A 67 -13.81 4.69 18.55
N VAL A 68 -14.22 3.52 19.09
CA VAL A 68 -13.94 2.21 18.47
C VAL A 68 -14.47 2.15 17.03
N SER A 69 -15.64 2.77 16.76
CA SER A 69 -16.19 2.87 15.40
C SER A 69 -15.27 3.62 14.44
N LYS A 70 -14.55 4.64 14.92
CA LYS A 70 -13.55 5.37 14.12
C LYS A 70 -12.36 4.46 13.82
N SER A 71 -11.78 3.82 14.83
CA SER A 71 -10.67 2.88 14.67
C SER A 71 -11.02 1.73 13.71
N TYR A 72 -12.24 1.21 13.78
CA TYR A 72 -12.74 0.21 12.83
C TYR A 72 -12.77 0.73 11.38
N LYS A 73 -13.28 1.94 11.14
CA LYS A 73 -13.29 2.54 9.79
C LYS A 73 -11.88 2.75 9.25
N GLU A 74 -10.95 3.12 10.12
CA GLU A 74 -9.53 3.24 9.78
C GLU A 74 -8.92 1.88 9.42
N ALA A 75 -9.19 0.83 10.19
CA ALA A 75 -8.75 -0.53 9.89
C ALA A 75 -9.31 -1.04 8.56
N LYS A 76 -10.59 -0.80 8.29
CA LYS A 76 -11.24 -1.16 7.03
C LYS A 76 -10.59 -0.43 5.84
N LEU A 77 -10.35 0.88 5.98
CA LEU A 77 -9.63 1.64 4.95
C LEU A 77 -8.22 1.10 4.74
N ALA A 78 -7.54 0.68 5.83
CA ALA A 78 -6.21 0.08 5.72
C ALA A 78 -6.23 -1.25 4.97
N LEU A 79 -7.27 -2.07 5.12
CA LEU A 79 -7.45 -3.29 4.31
C LEU A 79 -7.59 -2.96 2.82
N ASP A 80 -8.45 -2.01 2.47
CA ASP A 80 -8.73 -1.67 1.06
C ASP A 80 -7.50 -1.04 0.39
N VAL A 81 -6.88 -0.05 1.04
CA VAL A 81 -5.66 0.61 0.55
C VAL A 81 -4.49 -0.37 0.50
N GLY A 82 -4.42 -1.30 1.46
CA GLY A 82 -3.41 -2.34 1.53
C GLY A 82 -3.42 -3.26 0.33
N LYS A 83 -4.58 -3.73 -0.08
CA LYS A 83 -4.76 -4.57 -1.27
C LYS A 83 -4.23 -3.90 -2.54
N ILE A 84 -4.36 -2.58 -2.62
CA ILE A 84 -3.93 -1.83 -3.81
C ILE A 84 -2.42 -1.56 -3.81
N PHE A 85 -1.90 -1.05 -2.68
CA PHE A 85 -0.55 -0.46 -2.66
C PHE A 85 0.48 -1.28 -1.91
N PHE A 86 0.05 -2.22 -1.06
CA PHE A 86 0.92 -2.95 -0.14
C PHE A 86 0.68 -4.46 -0.22
N SER A 87 0.45 -5.00 -1.42
CA SER A 87 0.16 -6.41 -1.67
C SER A 87 1.19 -7.39 -1.07
N GLU A 88 2.42 -6.93 -0.88
CA GLU A 88 3.50 -7.70 -0.25
C GLU A 88 3.38 -7.79 1.28
N ARG A 89 2.48 -7.01 1.89
CA ARG A 89 2.30 -6.95 3.34
C ARG A 89 1.03 -7.67 3.75
N SER A 90 1.17 -8.51 4.75
CA SER A 90 0.04 -9.23 5.35
C SER A 90 -0.53 -8.53 6.59
N VAL A 91 0.23 -7.61 7.20
CA VAL A 91 -0.21 -6.80 8.34
C VAL A 91 -0.05 -5.32 7.98
N ILE A 92 -1.12 -4.54 8.10
CA ILE A 92 -1.19 -3.16 7.64
C ILE A 92 -1.76 -2.25 8.73
N ALA A 93 -0.95 -1.29 9.16
CA ALA A 93 -1.40 -0.22 10.06
C ALA A 93 -2.04 0.93 9.26
N TYR A 94 -3.14 1.50 9.75
CA TYR A 94 -3.71 2.72 9.18
C TYR A 94 -2.70 3.87 9.12
N SER A 95 -1.88 4.02 10.15
CA SER A 95 -0.82 5.03 10.22
C SER A 95 0.26 4.89 9.15
N ALA A 96 0.44 3.68 8.60
CA ALA A 96 1.46 3.38 7.59
C ALA A 96 0.99 3.58 6.14
N LEU A 97 -0.26 3.96 5.91
CA LEU A 97 -0.82 4.10 4.57
C LEU A 97 -0.24 5.27 3.76
N GLY A 98 0.29 6.28 4.44
CA GLY A 98 0.89 7.44 3.80
C GLY A 98 -0.05 8.08 2.76
N ILE A 99 0.51 8.38 1.59
CA ILE A 99 -0.23 9.01 0.48
C ILE A 99 -1.30 8.08 -0.12
N GLY A 100 -1.19 6.77 0.05
CA GLY A 100 -2.16 5.81 -0.48
C GLY A 100 -3.59 6.07 -0.03
N ARG A 101 -3.79 6.50 1.24
CA ARG A 101 -5.11 6.86 1.77
C ARG A 101 -5.72 8.11 1.12
N LEU A 102 -4.89 9.03 0.62
CA LEU A 102 -5.38 10.21 -0.10
C LEU A 102 -5.81 9.84 -1.51
N ILE A 103 -4.97 9.04 -2.20
CA ILE A 103 -5.27 8.58 -3.56
C ILE A 103 -6.56 7.75 -3.59
N TYR A 104 -6.77 6.88 -2.61
CA TYR A 104 -7.98 6.05 -2.50
C TYR A 104 -9.28 6.87 -2.40
N GLN A 105 -9.21 8.13 -1.95
CA GLN A 105 -10.36 9.03 -1.84
C GLN A 105 -10.58 9.91 -3.07
N LEU A 106 -9.71 9.82 -4.09
CA LEU A 106 -9.85 10.63 -5.29
C LEU A 106 -11.00 10.12 -6.17
N PRO A 107 -11.85 11.01 -6.70
CA PRO A 107 -12.84 10.62 -7.68
C PRO A 107 -12.18 10.08 -8.96
N ILE A 108 -12.68 8.96 -9.49
CA ILE A 108 -12.15 8.35 -10.72
C ILE A 108 -12.08 9.32 -11.90
N PRO A 109 -13.06 10.22 -12.15
CA PRO A 109 -12.92 11.21 -13.22
C PRO A 109 -11.70 12.12 -13.06
N LEU A 110 -11.37 12.52 -11.82
CA LEU A 110 -10.19 13.32 -11.52
C LEU A 110 -8.90 12.53 -11.79
N CYS A 111 -8.87 11.25 -11.41
CA CYS A 111 -7.76 10.36 -11.71
C CYS A 111 -7.51 10.24 -13.22
N LYS A 112 -8.58 10.02 -14.00
CA LYS A 112 -8.49 9.91 -15.47
C LYS A 112 -7.99 11.21 -16.11
N MET A 113 -8.44 12.36 -15.63
CA MET A 113 -7.97 13.68 -16.09
C MET A 113 -6.48 13.85 -15.82
N PHE A 114 -6.05 13.61 -14.57
CA PHE A 114 -4.65 13.71 -14.17
C PHE A 114 -3.71 12.83 -15.00
N ILE A 115 -4.06 11.55 -15.21
CA ILE A 115 -3.24 10.64 -16.00
C ILE A 115 -3.13 11.10 -17.47
N ARG A 116 -4.22 11.61 -18.05
CA ARG A 116 -4.22 12.15 -19.42
C ARG A 116 -3.31 13.35 -19.56
N GLU A 117 -3.31 14.25 -18.58
CA GLU A 117 -2.45 15.44 -18.56
C GLU A 117 -0.97 15.08 -18.44
N ILE A 118 -0.63 14.15 -17.53
CA ILE A 118 0.76 13.76 -17.26
C ILE A 118 1.37 12.98 -18.43
N PHE A 119 0.62 12.10 -19.06
CA PHE A 119 1.15 11.19 -20.09
C PHE A 119 0.70 11.53 -21.51
N GLU A 120 0.11 12.71 -21.75
CA GLU A 120 -0.35 13.18 -23.06
C GLU A 120 -1.19 12.13 -23.82
N GLY A 121 -2.05 11.41 -23.09
CA GLY A 121 -2.92 10.38 -23.63
C GLY A 121 -2.29 8.99 -23.77
N LYS A 122 -1.02 8.80 -23.39
CA LYS A 122 -0.41 7.49 -23.16
C LYS A 122 -0.77 6.97 -21.78
N SER A 123 -0.60 5.68 -21.54
CA SER A 123 -0.79 5.08 -20.23
C SER A 123 0.54 4.52 -19.69
N PRO A 124 0.78 4.57 -18.37
CA PRO A 124 1.84 3.77 -17.76
C PRO A 124 1.72 2.27 -18.04
N ASP A 125 0.55 1.80 -18.44
CA ASP A 125 0.30 0.41 -18.84
C ASP A 125 0.94 0.05 -20.19
N ASP A 126 1.30 1.05 -20.98
CA ASP A 126 2.01 0.85 -22.24
C ASP A 126 3.51 0.59 -22.04
N PHE A 127 4.01 0.70 -20.78
CA PHE A 127 5.40 0.38 -20.50
C PHE A 127 5.60 -1.13 -20.42
N ASP A 128 6.69 -1.58 -21.06
CA ASP A 128 7.14 -2.96 -20.94
C ASP A 128 7.60 -3.30 -19.50
N GLU A 129 7.64 -4.58 -19.18
CA GLU A 129 8.01 -5.09 -17.85
C GLU A 129 9.42 -4.63 -17.44
N GLU A 130 10.34 -4.51 -18.39
CA GLU A 130 11.71 -4.05 -18.15
C GLU A 130 11.71 -2.58 -17.68
N THR A 131 10.91 -1.73 -18.33
CA THR A 131 10.75 -0.33 -17.97
C THR A 131 10.12 -0.18 -16.58
N LEU A 132 9.03 -0.91 -16.29
CA LEU A 132 8.38 -0.90 -14.98
C LEU A 132 9.31 -1.38 -13.87
N THR A 133 10.07 -2.44 -14.10
CA THR A 133 11.09 -2.95 -13.17
C THR A 133 12.16 -1.90 -12.91
N THR A 134 12.64 -1.22 -13.96
CA THR A 134 13.64 -0.15 -13.84
C THR A 134 13.11 1.01 -12.99
N ILE A 135 11.88 1.46 -13.24
CA ILE A 135 11.22 2.54 -12.50
C ILE A 135 11.07 2.17 -11.03
N ASN A 136 10.53 1.00 -10.74
CA ASN A 136 10.31 0.54 -9.36
C ASN A 136 11.63 0.45 -8.58
N LYS A 137 12.66 -0.17 -9.18
CA LYS A 137 13.99 -0.25 -8.56
C LYS A 137 14.64 1.11 -8.36
N PHE A 138 14.42 2.05 -9.25
CA PHE A 138 14.92 3.41 -9.12
C PHE A 138 14.27 4.15 -7.94
N PHE A 139 12.97 4.00 -7.74
CA PHE A 139 12.27 4.52 -6.58
C PHE A 139 12.68 3.82 -5.27
N GLU A 140 12.80 2.49 -5.25
CA GLU A 140 13.25 1.71 -4.10
C GLU A 140 14.64 2.15 -3.60
N ASN A 141 15.51 2.53 -4.54
CA ASN A 141 16.86 3.01 -4.26
C ASN A 141 16.97 4.54 -4.11
N ASN A 142 15.86 5.21 -3.76
CA ASN A 142 15.82 6.66 -3.53
C ASN A 142 16.45 7.48 -4.67
N LEU A 143 16.15 7.12 -5.92
CA LEU A 143 16.64 7.75 -7.14
C LEU A 143 18.17 7.68 -7.30
N ASN A 144 18.82 6.70 -6.69
CA ASN A 144 20.26 6.50 -6.79
C ASN A 144 20.62 5.65 -8.01
N VAL A 145 21.18 6.30 -9.05
CA VAL A 145 21.56 5.65 -10.31
C VAL A 145 22.56 4.50 -10.10
N SER A 146 23.58 4.70 -9.27
CA SER A 146 24.64 3.71 -9.06
C SER A 146 24.12 2.46 -8.36
N GLU A 147 23.33 2.64 -7.30
CA GLU A 147 22.75 1.54 -6.55
C GLU A 147 21.72 0.79 -7.40
N THR A 148 20.87 1.50 -8.12
CA THR A 148 19.87 0.90 -9.01
C THR A 148 20.52 0.06 -10.12
N SER A 149 21.57 0.58 -10.77
CA SER A 149 22.27 -0.18 -11.82
C SER A 149 22.91 -1.47 -11.26
N ARG A 150 23.47 -1.41 -10.05
CA ARG A 150 24.03 -2.57 -9.36
C ARG A 150 22.95 -3.63 -9.07
N GLN A 151 21.80 -3.22 -8.53
CA GLN A 151 20.71 -4.16 -8.21
C GLN A 151 20.01 -4.73 -9.43
N LEU A 152 19.99 -3.99 -10.55
CA LEU A 152 19.48 -4.49 -11.83
C LEU A 152 20.51 -5.31 -12.62
N TYR A 153 21.76 -5.44 -12.12
CA TYR A 153 22.85 -6.11 -12.82
C TYR A 153 23.13 -5.54 -14.21
N ILE A 154 22.99 -4.22 -14.39
CA ILE A 154 23.26 -3.53 -15.65
C ILE A 154 24.34 -2.46 -15.49
N HIS A 155 24.97 -2.07 -16.59
CA HIS A 155 25.91 -0.96 -16.57
C HIS A 155 25.18 0.37 -16.30
N ARG A 156 25.84 1.29 -15.56
CA ARG A 156 25.28 2.61 -15.23
C ARG A 156 24.76 3.37 -16.48
N ASN A 157 25.51 3.31 -17.58
CA ASN A 157 25.11 4.00 -18.82
C ASN A 157 23.83 3.39 -19.43
N THR A 158 23.61 2.09 -19.25
CA THR A 158 22.37 1.43 -19.69
C THR A 158 21.18 1.95 -18.87
N LEU A 159 21.34 2.11 -17.56
CA LEU A 159 20.28 2.71 -16.73
C LEU A 159 20.00 4.15 -17.14
N VAL A 160 21.03 4.97 -17.32
CA VAL A 160 20.87 6.36 -17.79
C VAL A 160 20.12 6.40 -19.12
N TYR A 161 20.51 5.57 -20.09
CA TYR A 161 19.80 5.46 -21.37
C TYR A 161 18.32 5.12 -21.21
N ARG A 162 17.97 4.19 -20.29
CA ARG A 162 16.56 3.84 -20.01
C ARG A 162 15.80 5.02 -19.41
N LEU A 163 16.40 5.75 -18.48
CA LEU A 163 15.81 6.96 -17.90
C LEU A 163 15.61 8.06 -18.93
N ASP A 164 16.60 8.26 -19.83
CA ASP A 164 16.48 9.23 -20.93
C ASP A 164 15.37 8.85 -21.93
N LYS A 165 15.23 7.55 -22.22
CA LYS A 165 14.13 7.03 -23.06
C LYS A 165 12.78 7.29 -22.41
N LEU A 166 12.68 7.06 -21.09
CA LEU A 166 11.46 7.33 -20.33
C LEU A 166 11.11 8.82 -20.33
N GLN A 167 12.09 9.69 -20.10
CA GLN A 167 11.92 11.14 -20.17
C GLN A 167 11.41 11.59 -21.53
N LYS A 168 11.98 11.07 -22.62
CA LYS A 168 11.53 11.38 -23.99
C LYS A 168 10.10 10.93 -24.28
N SER A 169 9.65 9.84 -23.65
CA SER A 169 8.31 9.31 -23.87
C SER A 169 7.23 9.95 -22.99
N THR A 170 7.59 10.49 -21.82
CA THR A 170 6.65 11.01 -20.81
C THR A 170 6.79 12.50 -20.53
N GLY A 171 7.91 13.11 -20.94
CA GLY A 171 8.25 14.48 -20.57
C GLY A 171 8.83 14.62 -19.16
N LEU A 172 8.82 13.56 -18.33
CA LEU A 172 9.24 13.57 -16.92
C LEU A 172 10.63 12.95 -16.75
N ASP A 173 11.56 13.68 -16.16
CA ASP A 173 12.89 13.18 -15.79
C ASP A 173 12.88 12.66 -14.35
N LEU A 174 12.91 11.37 -14.16
CA LEU A 174 12.88 10.75 -12.82
C LEU A 174 14.12 11.09 -11.96
N ARG A 175 15.15 11.73 -12.52
CA ARG A 175 16.30 12.25 -11.75
C ARG A 175 16.01 13.61 -11.12
N VAL A 176 14.96 14.29 -11.57
CA VAL A 176 14.44 15.53 -11.00
C VAL A 176 13.37 15.18 -9.96
N PHE A 177 13.54 15.66 -8.75
CA PHE A 177 12.68 15.26 -7.61
C PHE A 177 11.19 15.51 -7.85
N GLU A 178 10.82 16.68 -8.38
CA GLU A 178 9.42 17.06 -8.66
C GLU A 178 8.80 16.13 -9.72
N ASP A 179 9.55 15.83 -10.78
CA ASP A 179 9.09 14.91 -11.83
C ASP A 179 8.96 13.48 -11.29
N ALA A 180 9.90 13.05 -10.45
CA ALA A 180 9.88 11.75 -9.82
C ALA A 180 8.65 11.58 -8.90
N ILE A 181 8.32 12.59 -8.09
CA ILE A 181 7.11 12.59 -7.25
C ILE A 181 5.86 12.51 -8.14
N THR A 182 5.77 13.37 -9.14
CA THR A 182 4.64 13.39 -10.08
C THR A 182 4.44 12.02 -10.73
N PHE A 183 5.51 11.42 -11.21
CA PHE A 183 5.49 10.10 -11.82
C PHE A 183 5.07 9.00 -10.82
N LYS A 184 5.60 9.05 -9.59
CA LYS A 184 5.25 8.09 -8.52
C LYS A 184 3.76 8.15 -8.18
N ILE A 185 3.21 9.36 -8.04
CA ILE A 185 1.78 9.57 -7.80
C ILE A 185 0.97 9.03 -8.97
N ALA A 186 1.38 9.30 -10.20
CA ALA A 186 0.68 8.82 -11.38
C ALA A 186 0.63 7.29 -11.45
N LEU A 187 1.71 6.57 -11.13
CA LEU A 187 1.71 5.11 -11.02
C LEU A 187 0.74 4.60 -9.94
N MET A 188 0.68 5.28 -8.81
CA MET A 188 -0.27 4.92 -7.73
C MET A 188 -1.71 5.16 -8.17
N VAL A 189 -1.99 6.28 -8.83
CA VAL A 189 -3.33 6.59 -9.38
C VAL A 189 -3.77 5.51 -10.38
N VAL A 190 -2.87 5.07 -11.28
CA VAL A 190 -3.18 3.99 -12.23
C VAL A 190 -3.49 2.68 -11.51
N LYS A 191 -2.70 2.29 -10.50
CA LYS A 191 -3.00 1.10 -9.68
C LYS A 191 -4.38 1.19 -9.02
N TYR A 192 -4.71 2.34 -8.47
CA TYR A 192 -6.02 2.58 -7.86
C TYR A 192 -7.16 2.47 -8.87
N MET A 193 -7.04 3.10 -10.04
CA MET A 193 -8.05 3.03 -11.09
C MET A 193 -8.31 1.59 -11.55
N LYS A 194 -7.24 0.80 -11.77
CA LYS A 194 -7.37 -0.63 -12.13
C LYS A 194 -8.08 -1.44 -11.06
N TYR A 195 -7.75 -1.20 -9.80
CA TYR A 195 -8.43 -1.87 -8.70
C TYR A 195 -9.92 -1.55 -8.68
N MET A 196 -10.30 -0.28 -8.84
CA MET A 196 -11.70 0.13 -8.87
C MET A 196 -12.44 -0.47 -10.05
N GLU A 197 -11.83 -0.54 -11.22
CA GLU A 197 -12.40 -1.20 -12.40
C GLU A 197 -12.61 -2.72 -12.17
N SER A 198 -11.71 -3.36 -11.42
CA SER A 198 -11.84 -4.80 -11.09
C SER A 198 -12.99 -5.11 -10.12
N LEU A 199 -13.50 -4.12 -9.40
CA LEU A 199 -14.64 -4.29 -8.48
C LEU A 199 -16.00 -4.10 -9.16
N GLU A 200 -16.03 -3.56 -10.38
CA GLU A 200 -17.27 -3.34 -11.15
C GLU A 200 -17.70 -4.58 -11.97
N TYR A 201 -16.86 -5.62 -12.00
CA TYR A 201 -17.11 -6.92 -12.64
C TYR A 201 -17.25 -8.04 -11.61
#